data_ccf948c090166503ad8a805ff5d9eb5c
#
_entry.id   ccf948c090166503ad8a805ff5d9eb5c
#
_cell.length_a   1.000
_cell.length_b   1.000
_cell.length_c   1.000
_cell.angle_alpha   90.00
_cell.angle_beta   90.00
_cell.angle_gamma   90.00
#
_symmetry.space_group_name_H-M   'P 1'
#
loop_
_entity.id
_entity.type
_entity.pdbx_description
1 polymer ?
#
loop_
_entity_poly.entity_id
_entity_poly.type
_entity_poly.pdbx_seq_one_letter_code
_entity_poly.pdbx_strand_id
1 'polypeptide(L)'
;LLLYYFCKLLGGEKMKKIGAILLIGVLIVGGYISYRFYADTYKGEKAYAQVPLEIPERKQALNNQKQPVSGLYSLKYALTFVKSNGKTQVMDYERTDKNPQPLEPNAYIEATISKKRIIQSPVKIDKKEIPEKAFAQLNNRKTTSDN
;
A
#
# COMPACT_ATOMS: atom_id res chain seq x y z
N LEU A 1 -4.87 -27.99 23.96
CA LEU A 1 -3.86 -28.62 24.84
C LEU A 1 -3.16 -27.57 25.70
N LEU A 2 -2.66 -26.48 25.15
CA LEU A 2 -2.00 -25.39 25.88
C LEU A 2 -2.90 -24.71 26.91
N LEU A 3 -4.17 -24.48 26.59
CA LEU A 3 -5.17 -23.91 27.53
C LEU A 3 -5.43 -24.81 28.73
N TYR A 4 -5.42 -26.12 28.53
CA TYR A 4 -5.64 -27.10 29.60
C TYR A 4 -4.47 -27.13 30.58
N TYR A 5 -3.22 -27.09 30.08
CA TYR A 5 -2.03 -27.00 30.94
C TYR A 5 -1.93 -25.67 31.67
N PHE A 6 -2.31 -24.57 31.04
CA PHE A 6 -2.37 -23.23 31.66
C PHE A 6 -3.40 -23.17 32.79
N CYS A 7 -4.58 -23.80 32.62
CA CYS A 7 -5.64 -23.86 33.61
C CYS A 7 -5.26 -24.74 34.85
N LYS A 8 -4.42 -25.77 34.63
CA LYS A 8 -3.94 -26.67 35.70
C LYS A 8 -2.80 -26.03 36.50
N LEU A 9 -2.03 -25.13 35.93
CA LEU A 9 -0.93 -24.41 36.61
C LEU A 9 -1.43 -23.32 37.54
N LEU A 10 -2.64 -22.79 37.31
CA LEU A 10 -3.29 -21.72 38.10
C LEU A 10 -4.21 -22.29 39.15
N GLY A 11 -3.66 -23.01 40.16
CA GLY A 11 -4.40 -23.59 41.28
C GLY A 11 -4.97 -22.54 42.23
N GLY A 12 -6.28 -22.24 42.11
CA GLY A 12 -7.03 -21.36 42.97
C GLY A 12 -8.07 -20.54 42.20
N GLU A 13 -9.28 -20.35 42.78
CA GLU A 13 -10.36 -19.59 42.09
C GLU A 13 -9.96 -18.14 41.71
N LYS A 14 -9.17 -17.49 42.55
CA LYS A 14 -8.68 -16.12 42.29
C LYS A 14 -7.70 -16.09 41.15
N MET A 15 -6.80 -17.07 41.03
CA MET A 15 -5.83 -17.19 39.95
C MET A 15 -6.49 -17.53 38.61
N LYS A 16 -7.55 -18.33 38.59
CA LYS A 16 -8.34 -18.60 37.38
C LYS A 16 -8.99 -17.34 36.83
N LYS A 17 -9.51 -16.46 37.69
CA LYS A 17 -10.08 -15.17 37.28
C LYS A 17 -9.03 -14.24 36.71
N ILE A 18 -7.84 -14.15 37.30
CA ILE A 18 -6.72 -13.36 36.79
C ILE A 18 -6.25 -13.90 35.44
N GLY A 19 -6.11 -15.21 35.29
CA GLY A 19 -5.76 -15.84 34.03
C GLY A 19 -6.77 -15.57 32.91
N ALA A 20 -8.07 -15.60 33.23
CA ALA A 20 -9.11 -15.26 32.26
C ALA A 20 -9.07 -13.79 31.83
N ILE A 21 -8.81 -12.86 32.74
CA ILE A 21 -8.68 -11.43 32.44
C ILE A 21 -7.48 -11.17 31.55
N LEU A 22 -6.33 -11.80 31.82
CA LEU A 22 -5.13 -11.70 30.98
C LEU A 22 -5.38 -12.26 29.57
N LEU A 23 -6.05 -13.40 29.46
CA LEU A 23 -6.41 -13.99 28.18
C LEU A 23 -7.30 -13.06 27.35
N ILE A 24 -8.33 -12.49 27.98
CA ILE A 24 -9.22 -11.51 27.33
C ILE A 24 -8.42 -10.29 26.88
N GLY A 25 -7.53 -9.78 27.72
CA GLY A 25 -6.64 -8.67 27.36
C GLY A 25 -5.79 -8.95 26.13
N VAL A 26 -5.17 -10.13 26.05
CA VAL A 26 -4.38 -10.57 24.88
C VAL A 26 -5.24 -10.67 23.62
N LEU A 27 -6.46 -11.20 23.73
CA LEU A 27 -7.40 -11.30 22.60
C LEU A 27 -7.84 -9.93 22.08
N ILE A 28 -8.10 -8.98 22.97
CA ILE A 28 -8.48 -7.60 22.59
C ILE A 28 -7.31 -6.91 21.88
N VAL A 29 -6.11 -6.98 22.44
CA VAL A 29 -4.92 -6.36 21.85
C VAL A 29 -4.57 -7.02 20.52
N GLY A 30 -4.58 -8.35 20.44
CA GLY A 30 -4.35 -9.11 19.23
C GLY A 30 -5.38 -8.81 18.14
N GLY A 31 -6.65 -8.75 18.51
CA GLY A 31 -7.75 -8.39 17.61
C GLY A 31 -7.62 -6.95 17.06
N TYR A 32 -7.26 -6.00 17.94
CA TYR A 32 -7.05 -4.61 17.53
C TYR A 32 -5.87 -4.46 16.57
N ILE A 33 -4.74 -5.11 16.84
CA ILE A 33 -3.55 -5.08 15.98
C ILE A 33 -3.87 -5.71 14.62
N SER A 34 -4.58 -6.85 14.61
CA SER A 34 -4.98 -7.54 13.38
C SER A 34 -5.94 -6.68 12.54
N TYR A 35 -6.91 -6.03 13.18
CA TYR A 35 -7.83 -5.13 12.51
C TYR A 35 -7.11 -3.92 11.90
N ARG A 36 -6.20 -3.30 12.65
CA ARG A 36 -5.39 -2.18 12.13
C ARG A 36 -4.54 -2.60 10.95
N PHE A 37 -3.88 -3.74 11.05
CA PHE A 37 -3.08 -4.28 9.95
C PHE A 37 -3.92 -4.52 8.69
N TYR A 38 -5.11 -5.11 8.86
CA TYR A 38 -6.05 -5.32 7.77
C TYR A 38 -6.49 -3.99 7.14
N ALA A 39 -6.93 -3.03 7.95
CA ALA A 39 -7.37 -1.73 7.48
C ALA A 39 -6.26 -0.97 6.74
N ASP A 40 -5.04 -0.98 7.29
CA ASP A 40 -3.89 -0.29 6.68
C ASP A 40 -3.41 -0.96 5.38
N THR A 41 -3.68 -2.24 5.19
CA THR A 41 -3.21 -3.00 4.03
C THR A 41 -4.26 -3.11 2.92
N TYR A 42 -5.53 -3.30 3.29
CA TYR A 42 -6.60 -3.64 2.34
C TYR A 42 -7.65 -2.55 2.15
N LYS A 43 -7.81 -1.64 3.10
CA LYS A 43 -8.76 -0.52 2.96
C LYS A 43 -8.15 0.52 2.02
N GLY A 44 -8.56 0.44 0.74
CA GLY A 44 -8.10 1.35 -0.30
C GLY A 44 -8.92 2.62 -0.40
N GLU A 45 -8.27 3.68 -0.81
CA GLU A 45 -8.91 4.94 -1.22
C GLU A 45 -8.36 5.37 -2.58
N LYS A 46 -9.19 6.09 -3.32
CA LYS A 46 -8.79 6.66 -4.62
C LYS A 46 -7.71 7.70 -4.42
N ALA A 47 -6.69 7.61 -5.26
CA ALA A 47 -5.59 8.55 -5.28
C ALA A 47 -5.14 8.81 -6.72
N TYR A 48 -4.62 9.99 -6.94
CA TYR A 48 -4.32 10.55 -8.25
C TYR A 48 -2.83 10.86 -8.33
N ALA A 49 -2.23 10.59 -9.46
CA ALA A 49 -0.82 10.93 -9.70
C ALA A 49 -0.64 11.45 -11.12
N GLN A 50 0.47 12.12 -11.35
CA GLN A 50 0.95 12.42 -12.68
C GLN A 50 2.17 11.57 -12.96
N VAL A 51 2.17 10.92 -14.12
CA VAL A 51 3.30 10.07 -14.55
C VAL A 51 4.51 10.96 -14.82
N PRO A 52 5.70 10.61 -14.33
CA PRO A 52 6.93 11.33 -14.63
C PRO A 52 7.20 11.39 -16.15
N LEU A 53 7.89 12.42 -16.58
CA LEU A 53 8.34 12.53 -17.99
C LEU A 53 9.37 11.47 -18.34
N GLU A 54 10.22 11.12 -17.37
CA GLU A 54 11.26 10.12 -17.53
C GLU A 54 10.66 8.71 -17.54
N ILE A 55 10.93 7.96 -18.60
CA ILE A 55 10.53 6.55 -18.72
C ILE A 55 11.58 5.71 -17.98
N PRO A 56 11.18 4.87 -17.01
CA PRO A 56 12.12 4.02 -16.29
C PRO A 56 12.84 3.04 -17.23
N GLU A 57 14.06 2.73 -16.89
CA GLU A 57 14.83 1.71 -17.58
C GLU A 57 14.16 0.34 -17.48
N ARG A 58 14.07 -0.36 -18.61
CA ARG A 58 13.57 -1.74 -18.68
C ARG A 58 14.62 -2.68 -18.08
N LYS A 59 14.29 -3.31 -16.97
CA LYS A 59 15.16 -4.30 -16.30
C LYS A 59 14.51 -5.67 -16.32
N GLN A 60 15.34 -6.71 -16.25
CA GLN A 60 14.82 -8.06 -16.10
C GLN A 60 14.04 -8.20 -14.79
N ALA A 61 12.85 -8.78 -14.85
CA ALA A 61 12.04 -8.99 -13.66
C ALA A 61 12.73 -9.97 -12.69
N LEU A 62 12.55 -9.73 -11.40
CA LEU A 62 13.10 -10.57 -10.34
C LEU A 62 11.98 -11.34 -9.63
N ASN A 63 12.25 -12.59 -9.26
CA ASN A 63 11.36 -13.36 -8.40
C ASN A 63 11.50 -12.92 -6.91
N ASN A 64 10.73 -13.54 -6.02
CA ASN A 64 10.76 -13.26 -4.57
C ASN A 64 12.12 -13.54 -3.94
N GLN A 65 12.97 -14.34 -4.58
CA GLN A 65 14.34 -14.64 -4.15
C GLN A 65 15.39 -13.72 -4.79
N LYS A 66 14.93 -12.63 -5.46
CA LYS A 66 15.77 -11.68 -6.19
C LYS A 66 16.58 -12.29 -7.34
N GLN A 67 16.12 -13.39 -7.91
CA GLN A 67 16.71 -14.01 -9.08
C GLN A 67 16.02 -13.54 -10.35
N PRO A 68 16.76 -13.32 -11.45
CA PRO A 68 16.18 -12.89 -12.72
C PRO A 68 15.28 -13.97 -13.31
N VAL A 69 14.09 -13.56 -13.76
CA VAL A 69 13.13 -14.43 -14.44
C VAL A 69 13.31 -14.29 -15.94
N SER A 70 13.65 -15.39 -16.60
CA SER A 70 13.87 -15.38 -18.05
C SER A 70 12.61 -14.98 -18.83
N GLY A 71 12.76 -14.08 -19.78
CA GLY A 71 11.68 -13.62 -20.66
C GLY A 71 10.67 -12.66 -20.02
N LEU A 72 10.87 -12.25 -18.76
CA LEU A 72 10.07 -11.24 -18.10
C LEU A 72 10.91 -9.99 -17.80
N TYR A 73 10.31 -8.84 -18.04
CA TYR A 73 10.92 -7.53 -17.80
C TYR A 73 10.01 -6.66 -16.95
N SER A 74 10.58 -5.71 -16.24
CA SER A 74 9.83 -4.78 -15.41
C SER A 74 10.24 -3.33 -15.65
N LEU A 75 9.24 -2.44 -15.50
CA LEU A 75 9.39 -1.00 -15.42
C LEU A 75 9.00 -0.57 -14.02
N LYS A 76 9.91 0.08 -13.29
CA LYS A 76 9.70 0.51 -11.90
C LYS A 76 9.51 2.02 -11.85
N TYR A 77 8.39 2.44 -11.32
CA TYR A 77 8.04 3.83 -11.11
C TYR A 77 7.97 4.15 -9.62
N ALA A 78 8.51 5.28 -9.22
CA ALA A 78 8.21 5.91 -7.94
C ALA A 78 7.12 6.96 -8.19
N LEU A 79 5.86 6.61 -7.89
CA LEU A 79 4.71 7.48 -8.13
C LEU A 79 4.32 8.20 -6.85
N THR A 80 4.12 9.51 -6.95
CA THR A 80 3.56 10.28 -5.86
C THR A 80 2.07 10.45 -6.08
N PHE A 81 1.31 9.73 -5.28
CA PHE A 81 -0.14 9.82 -5.27
C PHE A 81 -0.63 10.93 -4.35
N VAL A 82 -1.67 11.61 -4.79
CA VAL A 82 -2.43 12.59 -4.01
C VAL A 82 -3.83 12.04 -3.81
N LYS A 83 -4.23 11.88 -2.56
CA LYS A 83 -5.58 11.43 -2.18
C LYS A 83 -6.60 12.55 -2.35
N SER A 84 -7.89 12.21 -2.39
CA SER A 84 -8.98 13.20 -2.53
C SER A 84 -8.97 14.28 -1.43
N ASN A 85 -8.39 13.98 -0.27
CA ASN A 85 -8.23 14.94 0.83
C ASN A 85 -6.98 15.84 0.71
N GLY A 86 -6.19 15.72 -0.37
CA GLY A 86 -4.95 16.46 -0.61
C GLY A 86 -3.70 15.88 0.04
N LYS A 87 -3.81 14.79 0.81
CA LYS A 87 -2.62 14.12 1.39
C LYS A 87 -1.83 13.40 0.32
N THR A 88 -0.50 13.48 0.41
CA THR A 88 0.43 12.85 -0.54
C THR A 88 1.01 11.57 0.02
N GLN A 89 1.29 10.61 -0.85
CA GLN A 89 1.93 9.35 -0.51
C GLN A 89 2.77 8.87 -1.70
N VAL A 90 4.07 8.62 -1.45
CA VAL A 90 4.95 8.02 -2.48
C VAL A 90 4.80 6.51 -2.42
N MET A 91 4.65 5.89 -3.59
CA MET A 91 4.52 4.45 -3.72
C MET A 91 5.26 3.95 -4.94
N ASP A 92 5.91 2.81 -4.78
CA ASP A 92 6.53 2.11 -5.90
C ASP A 92 5.48 1.34 -6.68
N TYR A 93 5.50 1.50 -7.99
CA TYR A 93 4.69 0.75 -8.94
C TYR A 93 5.60 0.00 -9.92
N GLU A 94 5.47 -1.30 -9.97
CA GLU A 94 6.21 -2.16 -10.88
C GLU A 94 5.26 -2.79 -11.89
N ARG A 95 5.54 -2.56 -13.19
CA ARG A 95 4.82 -3.19 -14.28
C ARG A 95 5.70 -4.27 -14.89
N THR A 96 5.30 -5.53 -14.74
CA THR A 96 6.04 -6.69 -15.22
C THR A 96 5.27 -7.39 -16.33
N ASP A 97 5.93 -7.62 -17.45
CA ASP A 97 5.42 -8.32 -18.63
C ASP A 97 6.58 -8.87 -19.46
N LYS A 98 6.28 -9.68 -20.48
CA LYS A 98 7.25 -10.04 -21.54
C LYS A 98 7.72 -8.82 -22.33
N ASN A 99 6.82 -7.87 -22.55
CA ASN A 99 7.10 -6.59 -23.18
C ASN A 99 6.32 -5.47 -22.47
N PRO A 100 6.77 -5.04 -21.27
CA PRO A 100 6.04 -4.05 -20.49
C PRO A 100 6.01 -2.71 -21.24
N GLN A 101 4.79 -2.24 -21.52
CA GLN A 101 4.60 -0.92 -22.10
C GLN A 101 4.70 0.15 -21.00
N PRO A 102 5.44 1.24 -21.22
CA PRO A 102 5.53 2.31 -20.25
C PRO A 102 4.16 2.99 -20.04
N LEU A 103 4.00 3.59 -18.87
CA LEU A 103 2.91 4.54 -18.66
C LEU A 103 3.15 5.76 -19.55
N GLU A 104 2.09 6.35 -20.07
CA GLU A 104 2.19 7.54 -20.89
C GLU A 104 2.79 8.70 -20.08
N PRO A 105 3.95 9.26 -20.48
CA PRO A 105 4.58 10.35 -19.76
C PRO A 105 3.65 11.55 -19.61
N ASN A 106 3.70 12.21 -18.46
CA ASN A 106 2.90 13.39 -18.13
C ASN A 106 1.37 13.15 -18.05
N ALA A 107 0.89 11.92 -18.27
CA ALA A 107 -0.53 11.59 -18.13
C ALA A 107 -0.97 11.62 -16.65
N TYR A 108 -2.25 11.94 -16.44
CA TYR A 108 -2.89 11.78 -15.14
C TYR A 108 -3.42 10.36 -15.00
N ILE A 109 -3.23 9.79 -13.82
CA ILE A 109 -3.64 8.43 -13.50
C ILE A 109 -4.38 8.40 -12.16
N GLU A 110 -5.38 7.51 -12.07
CA GLU A 110 -6.08 7.16 -10.84
C GLU A 110 -5.68 5.75 -10.43
N ALA A 111 -5.47 5.51 -9.15
CA ALA A 111 -5.30 4.19 -8.58
C ALA A 111 -6.03 4.09 -7.25
N THR A 112 -6.33 2.88 -6.83
CA THR A 112 -6.79 2.62 -5.47
C THR A 112 -5.58 2.20 -4.65
N ILE A 113 -5.24 2.98 -3.64
CA ILE A 113 -4.08 2.74 -2.78
C ILE A 113 -4.48 2.56 -1.33
N SER A 114 -3.75 1.70 -0.61
CA SER A 114 -3.76 1.65 0.84
C SER A 114 -2.55 2.38 1.41
N LYS A 115 -2.37 2.35 2.72
CA LYS A 115 -1.14 2.90 3.32
C LYS A 115 0.13 2.14 2.91
N LYS A 116 0.01 0.87 2.50
CA LYS A 116 1.15 -0.01 2.26
C LYS A 116 1.34 -0.42 0.81
N ARG A 117 0.28 -0.41 -0.01
CA ARG A 117 0.36 -0.91 -1.38
C ARG A 117 -0.68 -0.29 -2.31
N ILE A 118 -0.43 -0.41 -3.58
CA ILE A 118 -1.41 -0.15 -4.65
C ILE A 118 -2.32 -1.38 -4.74
N ILE A 119 -3.63 -1.19 -4.51
CA ILE A 119 -4.63 -2.25 -4.54
C ILE A 119 -5.13 -2.48 -5.96
N GLN A 120 -5.42 -1.40 -6.69
CA GLN A 120 -5.79 -1.44 -8.09
C GLN A 120 -4.74 -0.69 -8.92
N SER A 121 -4.33 -1.31 -10.02
CA SER A 121 -3.34 -0.74 -10.92
C SER A 121 -3.76 0.64 -11.43
N PRO A 122 -2.80 1.54 -11.65
CA PRO A 122 -3.05 2.85 -12.21
C PRO A 122 -3.76 2.78 -13.57
N VAL A 123 -4.79 3.60 -13.73
CA VAL A 123 -5.53 3.78 -14.98
C VAL A 123 -5.45 5.24 -15.40
N LYS A 124 -5.24 5.49 -16.69
CA LYS A 124 -5.25 6.85 -17.23
C LYS A 124 -6.63 7.47 -17.11
N ILE A 125 -6.67 8.71 -16.66
CA ILE A 125 -7.91 9.51 -16.51
C ILE A 125 -7.73 10.90 -17.11
N ASP A 126 -8.85 11.58 -17.34
CA ASP A 126 -8.83 12.97 -17.74
C ASP A 126 -8.63 13.90 -16.53
N LYS A 127 -7.97 15.04 -16.79
CA LYS A 127 -7.78 16.10 -15.78
C LYS A 127 -9.07 16.50 -15.05
N LYS A 128 -10.19 16.47 -15.75
CA LYS A 128 -11.51 16.86 -15.23
C LYS A 128 -12.06 15.90 -14.16
N GLU A 129 -11.55 14.68 -14.11
CA GLU A 129 -11.96 13.64 -13.17
C GLU A 129 -11.24 13.74 -11.82
N ILE A 130 -10.19 14.57 -11.76
CA ILE A 130 -9.38 14.75 -10.54
C ILE A 130 -10.09 15.75 -9.62
N PRO A 131 -10.35 15.40 -8.34
CA PRO A 131 -10.87 16.32 -7.36
C PRO A 131 -10.00 17.58 -7.23
N GLU A 132 -10.63 18.75 -7.09
CA GLU A 132 -9.95 20.05 -7.07
C GLU A 132 -8.78 20.11 -6.08
N LYS A 133 -8.98 19.59 -4.86
CA LYS A 133 -7.93 19.56 -3.82
C LYS A 133 -6.73 18.72 -4.23
N ALA A 134 -6.97 17.57 -4.86
CA ALA A 134 -5.91 16.70 -5.35
C ALA A 134 -5.18 17.35 -6.53
N PHE A 135 -5.92 17.96 -7.44
CA PHE A 135 -5.37 18.65 -8.60
C PHE A 135 -4.48 19.85 -8.21
N ALA A 136 -4.93 20.67 -7.26
CA ALA A 136 -4.13 21.79 -6.74
C ALA A 136 -2.78 21.32 -6.20
N GLN A 137 -2.78 20.19 -5.48
CA GLN A 137 -1.57 19.62 -4.91
C GLN A 137 -0.63 19.04 -5.99
N LEU A 138 -1.18 18.42 -7.04
CA LEU A 138 -0.39 17.94 -8.17
C LEU A 138 0.29 19.09 -8.93
N ASN A 139 -0.40 20.21 -9.11
CA ASN A 139 0.15 21.40 -9.77
C ASN A 139 1.24 22.11 -8.94
N ASN A 140 1.04 22.26 -7.64
CA ASN A 140 2.01 22.90 -6.75
C ASN A 140 3.37 22.19 -6.77
N ARG A 141 3.38 20.89 -7.02
CA ARG A 141 4.62 20.09 -7.11
C ARG A 141 5.39 20.30 -8.40
N LYS A 142 4.70 20.56 -9.52
CA LYS A 142 5.37 20.91 -10.78
C LYS A 142 6.24 22.14 -10.63
N THR A 143 5.72 23.15 -9.95
CA THR A 143 6.43 24.43 -9.76
C THR A 143 7.67 24.29 -8.88
N THR A 144 7.72 23.26 -8.01
CA THR A 144 8.87 23.04 -7.10
C THR A 144 9.97 22.16 -7.72
N SER A 145 9.66 21.38 -8.77
CA SER A 145 10.64 20.52 -9.47
C SER A 145 11.38 21.22 -10.60
N ASP A 146 10.90 22.40 -11.04
CA ASP A 146 11.47 23.16 -12.17
C ASP A 146 12.36 24.34 -11.70
N ASN A 147 12.74 24.39 -10.40
CA ASN A 147 13.55 25.45 -9.81
C ASN A 147 14.91 24.94 -9.32
#